data_3c109af710f875de62e35abde4851b88
#
_entry.id   3c109af710f875de62e35abde4851b88
#
_cell.length_a   1.000
_cell.length_b   1.000
_cell.length_c   1.000
_cell.angle_alpha   90.00
_cell.angle_beta   90.00
_cell.angle_gamma   90.00
#
_symmetry.space_group_name_H-M   'P 1'
#
loop_
_entity.id
_entity.type
_entity.pdbx_description
1 polymer ?
#
loop_
_entity_poly.entity_id
_entity_poly.type
_entity_poly.pdbx_seq_one_letter_code
_entity_poly.pdbx_strand_id
1 'polypeptide(L)'
;MRKFLDITEQKGQIIFTFGRFNPPTTGHEKLIQKVASVAGSNPFRIYPSQSQNPKKDPLPHTLKVAYMRKMFPRYAKNIVAGKEKTVFEIVTKLYSEGYTDIVMVVGSDRVKEFTSLIMKYNGVNGRNGFYDFETIDVVSAGERDPDAEGVTGMSASKMRQAASDSDFDSFSQGLPRGFKDGKKLYLDVRKHMGIREERDMGEMTDFESLRDMYLTGKIWNIGDLVEANGIEGRVIRKGTNYL
;
A
#
# COMPACT_ATOMS: atom_id res chain seq x y z
N MET A 1 -0.36 -35.00 -29.49
CA MET A 1 0.74 -34.08 -29.82
C MET A 1 1.15 -33.37 -28.55
N ARG A 2 2.19 -33.84 -27.84
CA ARG A 2 2.74 -33.13 -26.66
C ARG A 2 3.48 -31.91 -27.19
N LYS A 3 2.97 -30.70 -26.90
CA LYS A 3 3.72 -29.46 -27.08
C LYS A 3 5.00 -29.60 -26.25
N PHE A 4 6.14 -29.42 -26.87
CA PHE A 4 7.40 -29.20 -26.18
C PHE A 4 7.19 -28.03 -25.21
N LEU A 5 7.05 -28.34 -23.92
CA LEU A 5 7.25 -27.36 -22.87
C LEU A 5 8.72 -26.98 -22.98
N ASP A 6 8.98 -25.69 -23.20
CA ASP A 6 10.32 -25.14 -22.96
C ASP A 6 10.79 -25.71 -21.63
N ILE A 7 11.96 -26.34 -21.63
CA ILE A 7 12.61 -26.85 -20.44
C ILE A 7 13.10 -25.60 -19.69
N THR A 8 12.17 -24.94 -18.99
CA THR A 8 12.55 -23.94 -18.02
C THR A 8 13.24 -24.68 -16.89
N GLU A 9 14.46 -24.32 -16.61
CA GLU A 9 15.26 -24.85 -15.51
C GLU A 9 14.39 -24.81 -14.22
N GLN A 10 14.20 -25.96 -13.59
CA GLN A 10 13.42 -26.03 -12.35
C GLN A 10 14.14 -25.23 -11.27
N LYS A 11 13.43 -24.27 -10.68
CA LYS A 11 14.01 -23.30 -9.74
C LYS A 11 13.84 -23.66 -8.26
N GLY A 12 13.18 -24.78 -7.96
CA GLY A 12 12.89 -25.19 -6.61
C GLY A 12 11.88 -24.27 -5.92
N GLN A 13 12.12 -23.90 -4.68
CA GLN A 13 11.17 -23.20 -3.83
C GLN A 13 11.27 -21.68 -3.91
N ILE A 14 10.12 -20.99 -3.89
CA ILE A 14 10.02 -19.54 -3.69
C ILE A 14 9.07 -19.21 -2.54
N ILE A 15 9.44 -18.22 -1.76
CA ILE A 15 8.62 -17.71 -0.65
C ILE A 15 7.99 -16.39 -1.07
N PHE A 16 6.71 -16.17 -0.75
CA PHE A 16 6.08 -14.89 -1.08
C PHE A 16 5.02 -14.48 -0.05
N THR A 17 4.68 -13.21 -0.09
CA THR A 17 3.51 -12.66 0.59
C THR A 17 2.72 -11.77 -0.35
N PHE A 18 1.42 -11.68 -0.14
CA PHE A 18 0.51 -10.81 -0.86
C PHE A 18 -0.37 -10.05 0.11
N GLY A 19 -0.40 -8.72 0.00
CA GLY A 19 -1.14 -7.90 0.94
C GLY A 19 -1.44 -6.50 0.44
N ARG A 20 -2.32 -5.78 1.17
CA ARG A 20 -2.74 -4.42 0.80
C ARG A 20 -1.67 -3.36 1.01
N PHE A 21 -0.97 -3.39 2.15
CA PHE A 21 0.08 -2.43 2.50
C PHE A 21 -0.35 -0.96 2.30
N ASN A 22 -1.53 -0.59 2.76
CA ASN A 22 -2.13 0.70 2.37
C ASN A 22 -2.70 1.51 3.56
N PRO A 23 -1.90 2.44 4.14
CA PRO A 23 -0.48 2.65 3.87
C PRO A 23 0.41 1.54 4.44
N PRO A 24 1.68 1.43 4.00
CA PRO A 24 2.65 0.56 4.66
C PRO A 24 2.92 1.04 6.10
N THR A 25 3.19 0.09 7.01
CA THR A 25 3.38 0.35 8.45
C THR A 25 4.53 -0.46 9.01
N THR A 26 5.00 -0.13 10.21
CA THR A 26 5.96 -0.95 10.98
C THR A 26 5.48 -2.39 11.19
N GLY A 27 4.16 -2.60 11.33
CA GLY A 27 3.59 -3.96 11.41
C GLY A 27 3.80 -4.76 10.12
N HIS A 28 3.80 -4.11 8.97
CA HIS A 28 4.13 -4.76 7.70
C HIS A 28 5.62 -5.10 7.60
N GLU A 29 6.50 -4.34 8.24
CA GLU A 29 7.92 -4.69 8.30
C GLU A 29 8.14 -6.04 8.98
N LYS A 30 7.43 -6.31 10.09
CA LYS A 30 7.48 -7.61 10.78
C LYS A 30 7.05 -8.77 9.86
N LEU A 31 6.00 -8.58 9.07
CA LEU A 31 5.58 -9.56 8.06
C LEU A 31 6.69 -9.80 7.04
N ILE A 32 7.30 -8.74 6.51
CA ILE A 32 8.39 -8.83 5.52
C ILE A 32 9.62 -9.52 6.12
N GLN A 33 9.98 -9.22 7.37
CA GLN A 33 11.05 -9.89 8.10
C GLN A 33 10.77 -11.38 8.26
N LYS A 34 9.52 -11.75 8.58
CA LYS A 34 9.12 -13.16 8.66
C LYS A 34 9.24 -13.87 7.32
N VAL A 35 8.81 -13.21 6.21
CA VAL A 35 9.01 -13.74 4.85
C VAL A 35 10.47 -14.02 4.58
N ALA A 36 11.36 -13.07 4.86
CA ALA A 36 12.79 -13.22 4.67
C ALA A 36 13.39 -14.32 5.57
N SER A 37 12.92 -14.44 6.81
CA SER A 37 13.34 -15.49 7.74
C SER A 37 12.92 -16.89 7.27
N VAL A 38 11.67 -17.05 6.78
CA VAL A 38 11.17 -18.31 6.21
C VAL A 38 11.91 -18.66 4.93
N ALA A 39 12.28 -17.67 4.15
CA ALA A 39 13.02 -17.89 2.90
C ALA A 39 14.44 -18.45 3.13
N GLY A 40 15.14 -18.01 4.20
CA GLY A 40 16.53 -18.38 4.39
C GLY A 40 17.38 -17.99 3.18
N SER A 41 17.88 -18.97 2.43
CA SER A 41 18.64 -18.77 1.18
C SER A 41 17.77 -18.78 -0.09
N ASN A 42 16.51 -19.20 0.01
CA ASN A 42 15.62 -19.27 -1.13
C ASN A 42 15.19 -17.86 -1.58
N PRO A 43 14.83 -17.68 -2.85
CA PRO A 43 14.28 -16.42 -3.34
C PRO A 43 12.94 -16.10 -2.65
N PHE A 44 12.70 -14.80 -2.42
CA PHE A 44 11.40 -14.37 -1.91
C PHE A 44 10.91 -13.09 -2.57
N ARG A 45 9.60 -12.91 -2.58
CA ARG A 45 8.92 -11.75 -3.18
C ARG A 45 7.78 -11.23 -2.31
N ILE A 46 7.61 -9.91 -2.33
CA ILE A 46 6.55 -9.21 -1.63
C ILE A 46 5.68 -8.55 -2.70
N TYR A 47 4.40 -8.95 -2.75
CA TYR A 47 3.44 -8.47 -3.72
C TYR A 47 2.43 -7.53 -3.06
N PRO A 48 2.57 -6.20 -3.23
CA PRO A 48 1.54 -5.26 -2.84
C PRO A 48 0.33 -5.38 -3.76
N SER A 49 -0.88 -5.46 -3.20
CA SER A 49 -2.11 -5.55 -3.99
C SER A 49 -2.30 -4.31 -4.87
N GLN A 50 -3.02 -4.47 -5.97
CA GLN A 50 -3.38 -3.37 -6.86
C GLN A 50 -4.73 -2.74 -6.54
N SER A 51 -5.40 -3.20 -5.48
CA SER A 51 -6.66 -2.61 -5.03
C SER A 51 -6.46 -1.13 -4.71
N GLN A 52 -7.41 -0.31 -5.15
CA GLN A 52 -7.49 1.09 -4.82
C GLN A 52 -8.92 1.44 -4.44
N ASN A 53 -9.08 2.03 -3.27
CA ASN A 53 -10.36 2.50 -2.74
C ASN A 53 -10.09 3.64 -1.76
N PRO A 54 -10.73 4.81 -1.89
CA PRO A 54 -10.47 5.97 -1.03
C PRO A 54 -10.53 5.68 0.47
N LYS A 55 -11.45 4.82 0.91
CA LYS A 55 -11.62 4.50 2.35
C LYS A 55 -10.65 3.43 2.87
N LYS A 56 -10.40 2.37 2.07
CA LYS A 56 -9.68 1.18 2.54
C LYS A 56 -8.28 1.03 1.97
N ASP A 57 -8.07 1.49 0.74
CA ASP A 57 -6.82 1.36 -0.01
C ASP A 57 -6.52 2.64 -0.78
N PRO A 58 -6.32 3.81 -0.10
CA PRO A 58 -6.23 5.10 -0.78
C PRO A 58 -5.05 5.22 -1.74
N LEU A 59 -3.87 4.75 -1.37
CA LEU A 59 -2.68 4.91 -2.20
C LEU A 59 -2.75 4.07 -3.47
N PRO A 60 -2.48 4.67 -4.65
CA PRO A 60 -2.23 3.94 -5.88
C PRO A 60 -1.07 2.96 -5.75
N HIS A 61 -1.10 1.87 -6.51
CA HIS A 61 -0.07 0.81 -6.45
C HIS A 61 1.36 1.35 -6.62
N THR A 62 1.59 2.25 -7.56
CA THR A 62 2.91 2.86 -7.82
C THR A 62 3.46 3.62 -6.62
N LEU A 63 2.64 4.45 -5.98
CA LEU A 63 3.03 5.18 -4.77
C LEU A 63 3.26 4.23 -3.59
N LYS A 64 2.38 3.23 -3.43
CA LYS A 64 2.51 2.22 -2.39
C LYS A 64 3.85 1.48 -2.49
N VAL A 65 4.21 0.98 -3.68
CA VAL A 65 5.50 0.33 -3.93
C VAL A 65 6.67 1.28 -3.64
N ALA A 66 6.59 2.53 -4.09
CA ALA A 66 7.64 3.53 -3.86
C ALA A 66 7.86 3.78 -2.36
N TYR A 67 6.78 3.95 -1.60
CA TYR A 67 6.89 4.13 -0.15
C TYR A 67 7.39 2.87 0.56
N MET A 68 6.93 1.69 0.19
CA MET A 68 7.42 0.43 0.76
C MET A 68 8.93 0.27 0.54
N ARG A 69 9.43 0.56 -0.66
CA ARG A 69 10.87 0.46 -0.96
C ARG A 69 11.71 1.46 -0.16
N LYS A 70 11.18 2.66 0.08
CA LYS A 70 11.84 3.68 0.92
C LYS A 70 11.78 3.31 2.41
N MET A 71 10.67 2.77 2.87
CA MET A 71 10.49 2.36 4.27
C MET A 71 11.32 1.13 4.63
N PHE A 72 11.44 0.19 3.69
CA PHE A 72 12.09 -1.10 3.89
C PHE A 72 13.25 -1.30 2.89
N PRO A 73 14.29 -0.46 2.95
CA PRO A 73 15.35 -0.43 1.94
C PRO A 73 16.08 -1.77 1.81
N ARG A 74 16.23 -2.51 2.92
CA ARG A 74 16.82 -3.85 2.93
C ARG A 74 16.09 -4.83 2.00
N TYR A 75 14.79 -4.66 1.83
CA TYR A 75 13.91 -5.53 1.06
C TYR A 75 13.43 -4.90 -0.26
N ALA A 76 13.95 -3.74 -0.62
CA ALA A 76 13.46 -2.96 -1.76
C ALA A 76 13.46 -3.75 -3.08
N LYS A 77 14.46 -4.61 -3.31
CA LYS A 77 14.57 -5.46 -4.50
C LYS A 77 13.53 -6.59 -4.54
N ASN A 78 13.04 -7.02 -3.37
CA ASN A 78 12.06 -8.08 -3.24
C ASN A 78 10.62 -7.58 -3.34
N ILE A 79 10.39 -6.25 -3.24
CA ILE A 79 9.07 -5.63 -3.39
C ILE A 79 8.76 -5.50 -4.87
N VAL A 80 7.80 -6.29 -5.34
CA VAL A 80 7.44 -6.41 -6.74
C VAL A 80 6.51 -5.27 -7.17
N ALA A 81 6.87 -4.58 -8.25
CA ALA A 81 6.01 -3.60 -8.95
C ALA A 81 5.30 -4.29 -10.13
N GLY A 82 4.72 -5.44 -9.88
CA GLY A 82 4.08 -6.26 -10.92
C GLY A 82 2.67 -5.79 -11.26
N LYS A 83 2.04 -6.49 -12.22
CA LYS A 83 0.68 -6.22 -12.67
C LYS A 83 -0.33 -7.19 -12.06
N GLU A 84 0.13 -8.17 -11.29
CA GLU A 84 -0.67 -9.21 -10.68
C GLU A 84 -1.66 -8.60 -9.67
N LYS A 85 -2.95 -8.86 -9.87
CA LYS A 85 -4.05 -8.31 -9.05
C LYS A 85 -4.53 -9.30 -7.99
N THR A 86 -4.35 -10.59 -8.24
CA THR A 86 -4.84 -11.67 -7.40
C THR A 86 -3.74 -12.65 -7.02
N VAL A 87 -3.95 -13.42 -5.95
CA VAL A 87 -3.05 -14.50 -5.58
C VAL A 87 -2.92 -15.53 -6.69
N PHE A 88 -3.99 -15.79 -7.45
CA PHE A 88 -3.95 -16.73 -8.56
C PHE A 88 -3.03 -16.28 -9.70
N GLU A 89 -3.06 -15.00 -10.06
CA GLU A 89 -2.14 -14.46 -11.05
C GLU A 89 -0.68 -14.55 -10.57
N ILE A 90 -0.44 -14.38 -9.28
CA ILE A 90 0.89 -14.52 -8.68
C ILE A 90 1.36 -15.97 -8.78
N VAL A 91 0.57 -16.94 -8.31
CA VAL A 91 0.99 -18.35 -8.31
C VAL A 91 1.12 -18.90 -9.73
N THR A 92 0.23 -18.54 -10.64
CA THR A 92 0.34 -18.89 -12.07
C THR A 92 1.64 -18.36 -12.68
N LYS A 93 2.01 -17.12 -12.36
CA LYS A 93 3.26 -16.51 -12.80
C LYS A 93 4.48 -17.22 -12.21
N LEU A 94 4.48 -17.49 -10.90
CA LEU A 94 5.57 -18.20 -10.24
C LEU A 94 5.78 -19.60 -10.85
N TYR A 95 4.69 -20.32 -11.14
CA TYR A 95 4.73 -21.59 -11.82
C TYR A 95 5.30 -21.47 -13.25
N SER A 96 4.85 -20.47 -14.02
CA SER A 96 5.36 -20.21 -15.36
C SER A 96 6.85 -19.80 -15.39
N GLU A 97 7.36 -19.30 -14.29
CA GLU A 97 8.79 -18.97 -14.11
C GLU A 97 9.66 -20.18 -13.75
N GLY A 98 9.04 -21.38 -13.56
CA GLY A 98 9.71 -22.63 -13.31
C GLY A 98 9.88 -23.02 -11.84
N TYR A 99 9.23 -22.32 -10.91
CA TYR A 99 9.21 -22.75 -9.51
C TYR A 99 8.35 -23.98 -9.34
N THR A 100 8.85 -24.96 -8.57
CA THR A 100 8.17 -26.22 -8.26
C THR A 100 7.44 -26.18 -6.93
N ASP A 101 7.91 -25.32 -6.01
CA ASP A 101 7.44 -25.26 -4.64
C ASP A 101 7.17 -23.82 -4.22
N ILE A 102 6.07 -23.61 -3.49
CA ILE A 102 5.74 -22.29 -2.98
C ILE A 102 5.45 -22.29 -1.47
N VAL A 103 5.91 -21.24 -0.80
CA VAL A 103 5.51 -20.94 0.57
C VAL A 103 4.92 -19.54 0.62
N MET A 104 3.65 -19.44 0.99
CA MET A 104 2.99 -18.15 1.20
C MET A 104 3.01 -17.78 2.68
N VAL A 105 3.49 -16.58 3.01
CA VAL A 105 3.48 -16.08 4.40
C VAL A 105 2.36 -15.06 4.55
N VAL A 106 1.46 -15.28 5.52
CA VAL A 106 0.29 -14.42 5.76
C VAL A 106 0.05 -14.22 7.27
N GLY A 107 -0.86 -13.33 7.66
CA GLY A 107 -1.33 -13.25 9.04
C GLY A 107 -2.03 -14.55 9.46
N SER A 108 -2.00 -14.88 10.75
CA SER A 108 -2.57 -16.12 11.31
C SER A 108 -4.04 -16.33 10.92
N ASP A 109 -4.82 -15.24 10.88
CA ASP A 109 -6.23 -15.19 10.51
C ASP A 109 -6.52 -15.62 9.06
N ARG A 110 -5.50 -15.62 8.19
CA ARG A 110 -5.65 -15.87 6.74
C ARG A 110 -5.07 -17.22 6.28
N VAL A 111 -4.36 -17.93 7.15
CA VAL A 111 -3.68 -19.19 6.78
C VAL A 111 -4.66 -20.22 6.19
N LYS A 112 -5.73 -20.52 6.92
CA LYS A 112 -6.73 -21.55 6.47
C LYS A 112 -7.38 -21.16 5.13
N GLU A 113 -7.72 -19.87 4.97
CA GLU A 113 -8.35 -19.37 3.75
C GLU A 113 -7.43 -19.57 2.54
N PHE A 114 -6.19 -19.07 2.62
CA PHE A 114 -5.27 -19.16 1.48
C PHE A 114 -4.79 -20.58 1.22
N THR A 115 -4.60 -21.42 2.25
CA THR A 115 -4.29 -22.84 2.05
C THR A 115 -5.37 -23.54 1.23
N SER A 116 -6.63 -23.45 1.67
CA SER A 116 -7.75 -24.06 0.97
C SER A 116 -7.92 -23.49 -0.44
N LEU A 117 -7.74 -22.18 -0.60
CA LEU A 117 -7.92 -21.51 -1.87
C LEU A 117 -6.87 -21.94 -2.90
N ILE A 118 -5.59 -21.94 -2.53
CA ILE A 118 -4.50 -22.25 -3.48
C ILE A 118 -4.46 -23.75 -3.78
N MET A 119 -4.61 -24.60 -2.77
CA MET A 119 -4.61 -26.06 -2.96
C MET A 119 -5.77 -26.55 -3.85
N LYS A 120 -6.96 -25.95 -3.69
CA LYS A 120 -8.16 -26.33 -4.46
C LYS A 120 -7.96 -26.27 -5.98
N TYR A 121 -7.12 -25.35 -6.45
CA TYR A 121 -6.92 -25.12 -7.88
C TYR A 121 -5.55 -25.59 -8.38
N ASN A 122 -4.75 -26.27 -7.54
CA ASN A 122 -3.51 -26.89 -7.97
C ASN A 122 -3.80 -28.03 -8.94
N GLY A 123 -3.14 -28.07 -10.09
CA GLY A 123 -3.38 -29.04 -11.16
C GLY A 123 -4.68 -28.82 -11.94
N VAL A 124 -5.43 -27.73 -11.65
CA VAL A 124 -6.72 -27.45 -12.30
C VAL A 124 -6.58 -26.35 -13.34
N ASN A 125 -6.87 -26.67 -14.59
CA ASN A 125 -6.92 -25.68 -15.67
C ASN A 125 -8.24 -24.90 -15.61
N GLY A 126 -8.16 -23.61 -15.42
CA GLY A 126 -9.34 -22.77 -15.24
C GLY A 126 -9.16 -21.32 -15.65
N ARG A 127 -10.19 -20.51 -15.40
CA ARG A 127 -10.23 -19.07 -15.73
C ARG A 127 -9.07 -18.26 -15.14
N ASN A 128 -8.53 -18.72 -14.01
CA ASN A 128 -7.46 -18.03 -13.28
C ASN A 128 -6.05 -18.43 -13.75
N GLY A 129 -5.94 -19.22 -14.81
CA GLY A 129 -4.69 -19.81 -15.30
C GLY A 129 -4.49 -21.24 -14.81
N PHE A 130 -3.28 -21.75 -14.99
CA PHE A 130 -2.87 -23.08 -14.59
C PHE A 130 -1.59 -23.01 -13.76
N TYR A 131 -1.54 -23.76 -12.69
CA TYR A 131 -0.34 -24.06 -11.91
C TYR A 131 -0.47 -25.47 -11.31
N ASP A 132 0.66 -26.15 -11.14
CA ASP A 132 0.74 -27.49 -10.59
C ASP A 132 2.06 -27.63 -9.82
N PHE A 133 2.06 -27.10 -8.58
CA PHE A 133 3.21 -27.16 -7.70
C PHE A 133 3.31 -28.51 -7.00
N GLU A 134 4.52 -28.97 -6.77
CA GLU A 134 4.82 -30.18 -6.00
C GLU A 134 4.46 -29.97 -4.52
N THR A 135 4.83 -28.80 -3.97
CA THR A 135 4.46 -28.42 -2.60
C THR A 135 3.87 -27.01 -2.53
N ILE A 136 2.84 -26.88 -1.69
CA ILE A 136 2.17 -25.61 -1.38
C ILE A 136 2.04 -25.49 0.13
N ASP A 137 2.76 -24.57 0.71
CA ASP A 137 2.67 -24.26 2.13
C ASP A 137 2.16 -22.84 2.34
N VAL A 138 1.30 -22.67 3.35
CA VAL A 138 0.86 -21.36 3.83
C VAL A 138 1.18 -21.26 5.31
N VAL A 139 2.08 -20.36 5.67
CA VAL A 139 2.59 -20.24 7.04
C VAL A 139 2.20 -18.89 7.66
N SER A 140 2.02 -18.92 8.98
CA SER A 140 1.67 -17.72 9.74
C SER A 140 2.89 -16.82 9.96
N ALA A 141 2.69 -15.51 9.77
CA ALA A 141 3.65 -14.50 10.21
C ALA A 141 3.54 -14.15 11.71
N GLY A 142 2.67 -14.83 12.43
CA GLY A 142 2.31 -14.54 13.80
C GLY A 142 0.95 -13.86 13.91
N GLU A 143 0.45 -13.73 15.12
CA GLU A 143 -0.80 -13.04 15.39
C GLU A 143 -0.64 -11.53 15.19
N ARG A 144 -1.69 -10.91 14.64
CA ARG A 144 -1.88 -9.49 14.76
C ARG A 144 -2.49 -9.23 16.13
N ASP A 145 -1.79 -8.48 16.94
CA ASP A 145 -2.41 -7.90 18.13
C ASP A 145 -3.01 -6.54 17.72
N PRO A 146 -4.32 -6.46 17.45
CA PRO A 146 -4.98 -5.21 17.08
C PRO A 146 -5.07 -4.25 18.25
N ASP A 147 -4.92 -4.75 19.48
CA ASP A 147 -5.07 -4.01 20.73
C ASP A 147 -3.71 -3.60 21.33
N ALA A 148 -2.58 -4.03 20.73
CA ALA A 148 -1.27 -3.60 21.16
C ALA A 148 -1.15 -2.07 21.13
N GLU A 149 -0.80 -1.49 22.25
CA GLU A 149 -0.56 -0.05 22.38
C GLU A 149 0.80 0.34 21.75
N GLY A 150 0.87 1.55 21.22
CA GLY A 150 2.08 2.13 20.66
C GLY A 150 2.46 1.63 19.25
N VAL A 151 3.74 1.67 18.92
CA VAL A 151 4.31 1.41 17.57
C VAL A 151 3.96 0.02 17.04
N THR A 152 3.79 -0.98 17.91
CA THR A 152 3.48 -2.35 17.52
C THR A 152 2.01 -2.55 17.15
N GLY A 153 1.09 -1.73 17.70
CA GLY A 153 -0.35 -1.79 17.45
C GLY A 153 -0.86 -0.88 16.35
N MET A 154 0.00 -0.05 15.73
CA MET A 154 -0.44 0.88 14.68
C MET A 154 -0.73 0.14 13.37
N SER A 155 -1.99 -0.16 13.13
CA SER A 155 -2.45 -0.78 11.89
C SER A 155 -2.63 0.25 10.77
N ALA A 156 -2.65 -0.22 9.50
CA ALA A 156 -2.98 0.64 8.37
C ALA A 156 -4.36 1.30 8.50
N SER A 157 -5.30 0.66 9.18
CA SER A 157 -6.63 1.23 9.46
C SER A 157 -6.55 2.39 10.45
N LYS A 158 -5.80 2.21 11.55
CA LYS A 158 -5.55 3.29 12.53
C LYS A 158 -4.81 4.47 11.87
N MET A 159 -3.83 4.21 11.00
CA MET A 159 -3.16 5.29 10.26
C MET A 159 -4.11 6.05 9.33
N ARG A 160 -4.99 5.36 8.61
CA ARG A 160 -6.00 6.04 7.78
C ARG A 160 -6.98 6.85 8.61
N GLN A 161 -7.38 6.34 9.79
CA GLN A 161 -8.22 7.10 10.72
C GLN A 161 -7.49 8.37 11.17
N ALA A 162 -6.26 8.27 11.65
CA ALA A 162 -5.45 9.42 12.03
C ALA A 162 -5.29 10.44 10.88
N ALA A 163 -5.14 9.94 9.64
CA ALA A 163 -5.12 10.80 8.46
C ALA A 163 -6.47 11.49 8.22
N SER A 164 -7.59 10.82 8.48
CA SER A 164 -8.92 11.41 8.40
C SER A 164 -9.13 12.49 9.45
N ASP A 165 -8.65 12.24 10.65
CA ASP A 165 -8.83 13.11 11.83
C ASP A 165 -7.80 14.26 11.86
N SER A 166 -7.00 14.43 10.81
CA SER A 166 -5.94 15.45 10.72
C SER A 166 -4.83 15.31 11.77
N ASP A 167 -4.68 14.11 12.35
CA ASP A 167 -3.70 13.78 13.39
C ASP A 167 -2.44 13.15 12.80
N PHE A 168 -1.45 13.99 12.49
CA PHE A 168 -0.16 13.52 11.98
C PHE A 168 0.66 12.80 13.04
N ASP A 169 0.54 13.18 14.31
CA ASP A 169 1.33 12.59 15.38
C ASP A 169 0.96 11.12 15.59
N SER A 170 -0.34 10.82 15.67
CA SER A 170 -0.82 9.44 15.68
C SER A 170 -0.46 8.69 14.40
N PHE A 171 -0.58 9.32 13.22
CA PHE A 171 -0.18 8.70 11.96
C PHE A 171 1.29 8.31 11.96
N SER A 172 2.16 9.20 12.47
CA SER A 172 3.62 9.00 12.47
C SER A 172 4.06 7.79 13.31
N GLN A 173 3.29 7.39 14.33
CA GLN A 173 3.57 6.21 15.15
C GLN A 173 3.60 4.90 14.35
N GLY A 174 2.92 4.84 13.22
CA GLY A 174 2.93 3.69 12.31
C GLY A 174 4.15 3.63 11.39
N LEU A 175 5.02 4.63 11.42
CA LEU A 175 6.17 4.76 10.55
C LEU A 175 7.46 4.28 11.24
N PRO A 176 8.42 3.74 10.49
CA PRO A 176 9.75 3.44 11.01
C PRO A 176 10.44 4.70 11.53
N ARG A 177 11.17 4.57 12.64
CA ARG A 177 11.96 5.69 13.18
C ARG A 177 12.92 6.23 12.12
N GLY A 178 12.92 7.56 11.94
CA GLY A 178 13.80 8.23 10.97
C GLY A 178 13.31 8.18 9.51
N PHE A 179 12.09 7.72 9.24
CA PHE A 179 11.52 7.77 7.90
C PHE A 179 11.22 9.22 7.48
N LYS A 180 12.06 9.75 6.58
CA LYS A 180 12.03 11.17 6.21
C LYS A 180 10.79 11.60 5.42
N ASP A 181 10.19 10.69 4.66
CA ASP A 181 9.01 10.98 3.82
C ASP A 181 7.67 10.83 4.57
N GLY A 182 7.68 10.78 5.91
CA GLY A 182 6.47 10.53 6.71
C GLY A 182 5.37 11.55 6.48
N LYS A 183 5.69 12.85 6.49
CA LYS A 183 4.72 13.92 6.22
C LYS A 183 4.18 13.84 4.78
N LYS A 184 5.05 13.54 3.81
CA LYS A 184 4.63 13.36 2.42
C LYS A 184 3.67 12.17 2.26
N LEU A 185 3.98 11.04 2.89
CA LEU A 185 3.10 9.87 2.89
C LEU A 185 1.72 10.20 3.50
N TYR A 186 1.71 10.92 4.62
CA TYR A 186 0.48 11.38 5.26
C TYR A 186 -0.38 12.23 4.31
N LEU A 187 0.22 13.22 3.66
CA LEU A 187 -0.46 14.10 2.69
C LEU A 187 -0.97 13.31 1.47
N ASP A 188 -0.17 12.38 0.94
CA ASP A 188 -0.59 11.54 -0.17
C ASP A 188 -1.77 10.62 0.24
N VAL A 189 -1.77 10.07 1.47
CA VAL A 189 -2.89 9.28 1.99
C VAL A 189 -4.15 10.14 2.06
N ARG A 190 -4.10 11.33 2.67
CA ARG A 190 -5.23 12.27 2.76
C ARG A 190 -5.77 12.64 1.37
N LYS A 191 -4.88 13.01 0.46
CA LYS A 191 -5.23 13.35 -0.91
C LYS A 191 -6.02 12.23 -1.60
N HIS A 192 -5.53 11.00 -1.49
CA HIS A 192 -6.18 9.85 -2.13
C HIS A 192 -7.39 9.30 -1.36
N MET A 193 -7.58 9.72 -0.11
CA MET A 193 -8.84 9.55 0.62
C MET A 193 -9.91 10.57 0.17
N GLY A 194 -9.54 11.57 -0.63
CA GLY A 194 -10.42 12.66 -1.02
C GLY A 194 -10.57 13.73 0.06
N ILE A 195 -9.71 13.69 1.08
CA ILE A 195 -9.68 14.71 2.13
C ILE A 195 -8.95 15.91 1.52
N ARG A 196 -9.68 16.99 1.33
CA ARG A 196 -9.08 18.26 0.93
C ARG A 196 -8.28 18.78 2.12
N GLU A 197 -7.05 19.17 1.87
CA GLU A 197 -6.34 19.99 2.86
C GLU A 197 -7.14 21.29 2.97
N GLU A 198 -7.64 21.59 4.16
CA GLU A 198 -7.79 22.97 4.55
C GLU A 198 -6.38 23.53 4.40
N ARG A 199 -6.16 24.37 3.40
CA ARG A 199 -4.90 25.08 3.29
C ARG A 199 -4.85 25.91 4.56
N ASP A 200 -3.98 25.49 5.49
CA ASP A 200 -3.61 26.30 6.62
C ASP A 200 -2.99 27.57 6.03
N MET A 201 -3.84 28.55 5.83
CA MET A 201 -3.47 29.89 5.43
C MET A 201 -2.94 30.59 6.68
N GLY A 202 -1.98 29.90 7.38
CA GLY A 202 -1.34 30.43 8.55
C GLY A 202 -1.04 31.91 8.34
N GLU A 203 -1.41 32.74 9.27
CA GLU A 203 -1.32 34.20 9.34
C GLU A 203 -0.53 34.84 8.18
N MET A 204 -1.13 34.87 7.00
CA MET A 204 -0.60 35.63 5.88
C MET A 204 -0.97 37.09 6.14
N THR A 205 -0.09 37.76 6.83
CA THR A 205 -0.24 39.16 7.24
C THR A 205 0.03 40.13 6.10
N ASP A 206 0.48 39.64 4.93
CA ASP A 206 0.88 40.51 3.82
C ASP A 206 -0.09 40.38 2.61
N PHE A 207 -0.73 41.49 2.32
CA PHE A 207 -1.70 41.62 1.21
C PHE A 207 -1.06 41.34 -0.17
N GLU A 208 0.20 41.68 -0.38
CA GLU A 208 0.90 41.47 -1.66
C GLU A 208 1.09 39.98 -1.94
N SER A 209 1.50 39.21 -0.92
CA SER A 209 1.63 37.73 -1.02
C SER A 209 0.28 37.06 -1.30
N LEU A 210 -0.80 37.51 -0.67
CA LEU A 210 -2.17 37.03 -0.94
C LEU A 210 -2.59 37.33 -2.39
N ARG A 211 -2.30 38.53 -2.87
CA ARG A 211 -2.58 38.96 -4.23
C ARG A 211 -1.84 38.10 -5.26
N ASP A 212 -0.53 37.86 -5.05
CA ASP A 212 0.28 37.04 -5.93
C ASP A 212 -0.21 35.61 -5.98
N MET A 213 -0.59 35.04 -4.86
CA MET A 213 -1.17 33.69 -4.79
C MET A 213 -2.53 33.62 -5.49
N TYR A 214 -3.35 34.64 -5.38
CA TYR A 214 -4.62 34.75 -6.09
C TYR A 214 -4.41 34.82 -7.61
N LEU A 215 -3.51 35.70 -8.08
CA LEU A 215 -3.21 35.91 -9.49
C LEU A 215 -2.58 34.65 -10.13
N THR A 216 -1.75 33.93 -9.37
CA THR A 216 -1.11 32.69 -9.82
C THR A 216 -2.02 31.46 -9.69
N GLY A 217 -3.26 31.62 -9.26
CA GLY A 217 -4.22 30.52 -9.09
C GLY A 217 -3.90 29.58 -7.92
N LYS A 218 -3.08 30.01 -6.98
CA LYS A 218 -2.72 29.21 -5.79
C LYS A 218 -3.80 29.23 -4.72
N ILE A 219 -4.64 30.26 -4.67
CA ILE A 219 -5.74 30.42 -3.71
C ILE A 219 -7.02 30.88 -4.39
N TRP A 220 -8.16 30.65 -3.73
CA TRP A 220 -9.52 31.06 -4.12
C TRP A 220 -9.87 30.73 -5.56
N ASN A 221 -9.74 29.48 -5.91
CA ASN A 221 -10.19 29.01 -7.22
C ASN A 221 -11.72 28.86 -7.28
N ILE A 222 -12.29 28.94 -8.47
CA ILE A 222 -13.74 28.71 -8.65
C ILE A 222 -14.09 27.33 -8.07
N GLY A 223 -15.07 27.32 -7.16
CA GLY A 223 -15.51 26.14 -6.43
C GLY A 223 -14.90 25.96 -5.04
N ASP A 224 -13.88 26.75 -4.65
CA ASP A 224 -13.32 26.71 -3.30
C ASP A 224 -14.35 27.23 -2.28
N LEU A 225 -14.40 26.61 -1.11
CA LEU A 225 -15.11 27.13 0.05
C LEU A 225 -14.24 28.17 0.75
N VAL A 226 -14.83 29.28 1.07
CA VAL A 226 -14.17 30.42 1.74
C VAL A 226 -15.04 30.92 2.88
N GLU A 227 -14.40 31.38 3.93
CA GLU A 227 -15.07 32.03 5.05
C GLU A 227 -14.63 33.51 5.12
N ALA A 228 -15.58 34.41 5.23
CA ALA A 228 -15.32 35.81 5.49
C ALA A 228 -16.29 36.32 6.55
N ASN A 229 -15.76 36.86 7.66
CA ASN A 229 -16.51 37.39 8.78
C ASN A 229 -17.53 36.40 9.37
N GLY A 230 -17.19 35.10 9.45
CA GLY A 230 -18.07 34.06 9.96
C GLY A 230 -19.17 33.60 8.98
N ILE A 231 -19.10 34.02 7.72
CA ILE A 231 -20.01 33.59 6.65
C ILE A 231 -19.26 32.66 5.69
N GLU A 232 -19.71 31.43 5.61
CA GLU A 232 -19.20 30.48 4.63
C GLU A 232 -19.82 30.71 3.25
N GLY A 233 -18.97 30.66 2.22
CA GLY A 233 -19.39 30.84 0.84
C GLY A 233 -18.55 30.00 -0.12
N ARG A 234 -19.02 29.91 -1.37
CA ARG A 234 -18.24 29.25 -2.43
C ARG A 234 -17.83 30.27 -3.49
N VAL A 235 -16.58 30.22 -3.89
CA VAL A 235 -16.07 31.07 -4.99
C VAL A 235 -16.77 30.65 -6.28
N ILE A 236 -17.62 31.53 -6.82
CA ILE A 236 -18.36 31.31 -8.08
C ILE A 236 -17.73 32.02 -9.28
N ARG A 237 -16.93 33.06 -9.03
CA ARG A 237 -16.28 33.86 -10.05
C ARG A 237 -14.98 34.44 -9.54
N LYS A 238 -13.95 34.55 -10.38
CA LYS A 238 -12.70 35.29 -10.11
C LYS A 238 -12.66 36.57 -10.93
N GLY A 239 -12.25 37.68 -10.32
CA GLY A 239 -12.00 38.94 -11.01
C GLY A 239 -10.54 39.35 -10.89
N THR A 240 -10.09 40.26 -11.73
CA THR A 240 -8.69 40.78 -11.69
C THR A 240 -8.47 41.87 -10.65
N ASN A 241 -9.52 42.50 -10.13
CA ASN A 241 -9.46 43.70 -9.32
C ASN A 241 -10.25 43.64 -8.00
N TYR A 242 -10.82 42.51 -7.63
CA TYR A 242 -11.49 42.32 -6.32
C TYR A 242 -11.31 40.90 -5.79
N LEU A 243 -11.06 40.87 -4.54
CA LEU A 243 -11.14 39.72 -3.67
C LEU A 243 -12.52 39.70 -3.05
#